data_ba3e49b76da2d0b32aee7053ffa6ee33
#
_entry.id   ba3e49b76da2d0b32aee7053ffa6ee33
#
_cell.length_a   1.000
_cell.length_b   1.000
_cell.length_c   1.000
_cell.angle_alpha   90.00
_cell.angle_beta   90.00
_cell.angle_gamma   90.00
#
_symmetry.space_group_name_H-M   'P 1'
#
loop_
_entity.id
_entity.type
_entity.pdbx_description
1 polymer ?
#
loop_
_entity_poly.entity_id
_entity_poly.type
_entity_poly.pdbx_seq_one_letter_code
_entity_poly.pdbx_strand_id
1 'polypeptide(L)'
;MAKPFLKWAGGKTQLLEEILSRPPESYSRYIEPMVGGGAVFFSLASRNNPPESVINDLNAELINAYRQIKANPNLVIEELQALAQNSETYYHIRDAERSPEFLTWELHKKAARTIYLNKLGFNGLYRVNSSGFFNVPFGKRSGIDFNSTNILAASEALQSCEIMNVSYVDILQHILPGDWVYLDPPYLPINETSNFTQYTAGGFDITDHRALRQFCDTITERGAKFTLSNAHSNQIIELYSNYNISVVFAKRSINKNGARRGAIPEVIIRNF
;
A
#
# COMPACT_ATOMS: atom_id res chain seq x y z
N MET A 1 14.75 -12.76 -1.43
CA MET A 1 14.39 -11.32 -1.56
C MET A 1 12.90 -11.19 -1.29
N ALA A 2 12.53 -10.41 -0.28
CA ALA A 2 11.14 -10.18 0.13
C ALA A 2 10.37 -9.38 -0.93
N LYS A 3 9.09 -9.71 -1.10
CA LYS A 3 8.16 -9.03 -2.02
C LYS A 3 6.85 -8.74 -1.29
N PRO A 4 6.02 -7.81 -1.79
CA PRO A 4 4.67 -7.62 -1.29
C PRO A 4 3.92 -8.95 -1.14
N PHE A 5 3.40 -9.22 0.05
CA PHE A 5 2.62 -10.44 0.33
C PHE A 5 1.14 -10.28 0.02
N LEU A 6 0.67 -9.03 -0.15
CA LEU A 6 -0.67 -8.65 -0.57
C LEU A 6 -0.63 -7.99 -1.95
N LYS A 7 -1.70 -8.14 -2.72
CA LYS A 7 -2.01 -7.25 -3.82
C LYS A 7 -2.71 -6.02 -3.24
N TRP A 8 -2.20 -4.84 -3.57
CA TRP A 8 -2.85 -3.61 -3.17
C TRP A 8 -3.06 -2.75 -4.41
N ALA A 9 -4.23 -2.12 -4.51
CA ALA A 9 -4.49 -1.29 -5.67
C ALA A 9 -3.56 -0.08 -5.63
N GLY A 10 -3.13 0.38 -6.81
CA GLY A 10 -2.09 1.39 -6.93
C GLY A 10 -0.66 0.87 -6.70
N GLY A 11 -0.47 -0.44 -6.48
CA GLY A 11 0.86 -1.02 -6.21
C GLY A 11 1.91 -0.61 -7.25
N LYS A 12 3.01 -0.06 -6.78
CA LYS A 12 4.05 0.64 -7.57
C LYS A 12 5.12 -0.26 -8.19
N THR A 13 4.84 -1.57 -8.30
CA THR A 13 5.83 -2.52 -8.86
C THR A 13 6.32 -2.10 -10.26
N GLN A 14 5.50 -1.44 -11.06
CA GLN A 14 5.86 -1.00 -12.41
C GLN A 14 6.65 0.31 -12.43
N LEU A 15 6.54 1.12 -11.39
CA LEU A 15 7.26 2.38 -11.24
C LEU A 15 8.46 2.27 -10.28
N LEU A 16 8.75 1.09 -9.74
CA LEU A 16 9.84 0.90 -8.78
C LEU A 16 11.18 1.39 -9.34
N GLU A 17 11.49 1.07 -10.59
CA GLU A 17 12.72 1.50 -11.25
C GLU A 17 12.79 3.03 -11.29
N GLU A 18 11.72 3.71 -11.71
CA GLU A 18 11.66 5.18 -11.82
C GLU A 18 11.72 5.87 -10.45
N ILE A 19 11.08 5.27 -9.43
CA ILE A 19 11.11 5.79 -8.06
C ILE A 19 12.52 5.64 -7.46
N LEU A 20 13.15 4.48 -7.66
CA LEU A 20 14.40 4.10 -7.02
C LEU A 20 15.66 4.47 -7.84
N SER A 21 15.52 4.88 -9.11
CA SER A 21 16.64 5.36 -9.94
C SER A 21 17.17 6.72 -9.49
N ARG A 22 16.36 7.51 -8.82
CA ARG A 22 16.70 8.86 -8.34
C ARG A 22 16.29 9.03 -6.88
N PRO A 23 16.92 8.29 -5.94
CA PRO A 23 16.74 8.53 -4.50
C PRO A 23 17.47 9.83 -4.13
N PRO A 24 17.25 10.39 -2.93
CA PRO A 24 18.14 11.42 -2.40
C PRO A 24 19.60 10.92 -2.37
N GLU A 25 20.57 11.83 -2.56
CA GLU A 25 22.01 11.48 -2.51
C GLU A 25 22.38 10.79 -1.18
N SER A 26 21.76 11.27 -0.10
CA SER A 26 21.86 10.65 1.22
C SER A 26 20.55 10.80 1.98
N TYR A 27 20.24 9.84 2.84
CA TYR A 27 19.14 9.90 3.78
C TYR A 27 19.41 9.02 5.00
N SER A 28 18.85 9.40 6.15
CA SER A 28 19.06 8.70 7.43
C SER A 28 18.11 7.52 7.58
N ARG A 29 16.81 7.74 7.32
CA ARG A 29 15.75 6.73 7.42
C ARG A 29 14.83 6.83 6.22
N TYR A 30 14.11 5.74 5.96
CA TYR A 30 13.03 5.70 4.97
C TYR A 30 11.67 5.68 5.65
N ILE A 31 10.74 6.53 5.22
CA ILE A 31 9.40 6.63 5.80
C ILE A 31 8.35 6.49 4.68
N GLU A 32 7.38 5.59 4.85
CA GLU A 32 6.28 5.35 3.91
C GLU A 32 4.93 5.50 4.62
N PRO A 33 4.35 6.73 4.66
CA PRO A 33 3.12 7.04 5.41
C PRO A 33 1.85 6.38 4.88
N MET A 34 1.86 5.90 3.63
CA MET A 34 0.75 5.26 2.93
C MET A 34 1.27 3.99 2.26
N VAL A 35 1.66 2.98 3.08
CA VAL A 35 2.46 1.84 2.60
C VAL A 35 1.70 0.92 1.64
N GLY A 36 0.39 0.76 1.80
CA GLY A 36 -0.38 -0.15 0.96
C GLY A 36 0.28 -1.54 0.86
N GLY A 37 0.65 -1.95 -0.36
CA GLY A 37 1.35 -3.22 -0.59
C GLY A 37 2.84 -3.21 -0.25
N GLY A 38 3.45 -2.06 0.03
CA GLY A 38 4.85 -1.92 0.45
C GLY A 38 5.89 -2.22 -0.64
N ALA A 39 5.57 -1.95 -1.91
CA ALA A 39 6.46 -2.30 -3.01
C ALA A 39 7.82 -1.59 -2.92
N VAL A 40 7.82 -0.30 -2.55
CA VAL A 40 9.06 0.48 -2.37
C VAL A 40 9.79 0.03 -1.13
N PHE A 41 9.10 -0.12 0.00
CA PHE A 41 9.66 -0.62 1.25
C PHE A 41 10.39 -1.97 1.05
N PHE A 42 9.72 -2.99 0.50
CA PHE A 42 10.32 -4.32 0.32
C PHE A 42 11.51 -4.29 -0.65
N SER A 43 11.49 -3.41 -1.64
CA SER A 43 12.63 -3.23 -2.55
C SER A 43 13.85 -2.65 -1.83
N LEU A 44 13.64 -1.67 -0.94
CA LEU A 44 14.71 -1.08 -0.13
C LEU A 44 15.21 -2.05 0.95
N ALA A 45 14.31 -2.73 1.66
CA ALA A 45 14.63 -3.71 2.69
C ALA A 45 15.39 -4.95 2.15
N SER A 46 15.33 -5.18 0.84
CA SER A 46 16.07 -6.28 0.18
C SER A 46 17.49 -5.89 -0.28
N ARG A 47 17.96 -4.68 0.00
CA ARG A 47 19.32 -4.23 -0.32
C ARG A 47 20.35 -4.81 0.68
N ASN A 48 21.63 -4.83 0.30
CA ASN A 48 22.70 -5.30 1.18
C ASN A 48 22.83 -4.47 2.46
N ASN A 49 22.47 -3.19 2.40
CA ASN A 49 22.41 -2.28 3.56
C ASN A 49 21.04 -1.60 3.56
N PRO A 50 20.01 -2.25 4.11
CA PRO A 50 18.66 -1.69 4.14
C PRO A 50 18.61 -0.48 5.10
N PRO A 51 17.87 0.58 4.74
CA PRO A 51 17.68 1.70 5.64
C PRO A 51 16.79 1.31 6.83
N GLU A 52 17.02 1.93 7.96
CA GLU A 52 16.03 1.97 9.03
C GLU A 52 14.72 2.57 8.46
N SER A 53 13.58 1.94 8.75
CA SER A 53 12.34 2.28 8.06
C SER A 53 11.16 2.42 9.01
N VAL A 54 10.26 3.35 8.67
CA VAL A 54 8.94 3.51 9.29
C VAL A 54 7.89 3.34 8.22
N ILE A 55 6.97 2.39 8.39
CA ILE A 55 5.82 2.23 7.49
C ILE A 55 4.54 2.48 8.24
N ASN A 56 3.59 3.08 7.56
CA ASN A 56 2.28 3.42 8.12
C ASN A 56 1.19 3.24 7.07
N ASP A 57 0.00 2.94 7.53
CA ASP A 57 -1.23 3.03 6.74
C ASP A 57 -2.42 3.28 7.66
N LEU A 58 -3.43 3.95 7.17
CA LEU A 58 -4.66 4.19 7.92
C LEU A 58 -5.50 2.90 8.08
N ASN A 59 -5.32 1.92 7.18
CA ASN A 59 -6.05 0.67 7.19
C ASN A 59 -5.53 -0.27 8.28
N ALA A 60 -6.30 -0.40 9.37
CA ALA A 60 -5.92 -1.20 10.53
C ALA A 60 -5.78 -2.71 10.22
N GLU A 61 -6.60 -3.28 9.30
CA GLU A 61 -6.47 -4.69 8.92
C GLU A 61 -5.19 -4.94 8.14
N LEU A 62 -4.82 -4.02 7.25
CA LEU A 62 -3.55 -4.07 6.54
C LEU A 62 -2.37 -4.00 7.52
N ILE A 63 -2.41 -3.04 8.43
CA ILE A 63 -1.34 -2.88 9.44
C ILE A 63 -1.27 -4.07 10.39
N ASN A 64 -2.43 -4.64 10.78
CA ASN A 64 -2.42 -5.89 11.53
C ASN A 64 -1.72 -7.02 10.75
N ALA A 65 -1.96 -7.16 9.45
CA ALA A 65 -1.28 -8.16 8.63
C ALA A 65 0.25 -7.95 8.64
N TYR A 66 0.74 -6.72 8.49
CA TYR A 66 2.16 -6.39 8.59
C TYR A 66 2.74 -6.74 9.97
N ARG A 67 2.06 -6.34 11.05
CA ARG A 67 2.50 -6.62 12.43
C ARG A 67 2.54 -8.11 12.72
N GLN A 68 1.56 -8.88 12.27
CA GLN A 68 1.51 -10.32 12.52
C GLN A 68 2.52 -11.09 11.66
N ILE A 69 2.78 -10.67 10.43
CA ILE A 69 3.89 -11.24 9.64
C ILE A 69 5.23 -10.93 10.30
N LYS A 70 5.42 -9.71 10.85
CA LYS A 70 6.63 -9.39 11.61
C LYS A 70 6.81 -10.27 12.85
N ALA A 71 5.77 -10.45 13.65
CA ALA A 71 5.84 -11.07 14.97
C ALA A 71 5.59 -12.59 14.96
N ASN A 72 4.63 -13.05 14.17
CA ASN A 72 4.08 -14.41 14.24
C ASN A 72 3.91 -15.05 12.84
N PRO A 73 4.92 -15.04 11.95
CA PRO A 73 4.76 -15.47 10.56
C PRO A 73 4.29 -16.92 10.43
N ASN A 74 4.76 -17.82 11.30
CA ASN A 74 4.40 -19.23 11.26
C ASN A 74 2.93 -19.44 11.60
N LEU A 75 2.39 -18.74 12.62
CA LEU A 75 0.97 -18.84 12.95
C LEU A 75 0.09 -18.32 11.81
N VAL A 76 0.50 -17.25 11.12
CA VAL A 76 -0.22 -16.75 9.93
C VAL A 76 -0.19 -17.78 8.80
N ILE A 77 0.96 -18.46 8.58
CA ILE A 77 1.09 -19.52 7.56
C ILE A 77 0.20 -20.71 7.89
N GLU A 78 0.19 -21.19 9.14
CA GLU A 78 -0.64 -22.31 9.60
C GLU A 78 -2.14 -22.02 9.39
N GLU A 79 -2.61 -20.83 9.79
CA GLU A 79 -3.99 -20.43 9.55
C GLU A 79 -4.34 -20.39 8.04
N LEU A 80 -3.46 -19.86 7.20
CA LEU A 80 -3.67 -19.81 5.76
C LEU A 80 -3.74 -21.21 5.14
N GLN A 81 -2.90 -22.15 5.59
CA GLN A 81 -2.85 -23.53 5.09
C GLN A 81 -4.07 -24.34 5.52
N ALA A 82 -4.69 -24.02 6.67
CA ALA A 82 -5.89 -24.67 7.16
C ALA A 82 -7.15 -24.29 6.38
N LEU A 83 -7.15 -23.18 5.64
CA LEU A 83 -8.32 -22.67 4.94
C LEU A 83 -8.51 -23.32 3.57
N ALA A 84 -9.66 -23.94 3.32
CA ALA A 84 -10.02 -24.45 2.00
C ALA A 84 -10.23 -23.31 0.99
N GLN A 85 -9.73 -23.51 -0.24
CA GLN A 85 -9.77 -22.49 -1.31
C GLN A 85 -10.97 -22.70 -2.23
N ASN A 86 -12.17 -22.55 -1.67
CA ASN A 86 -13.43 -22.67 -2.38
C ASN A 86 -14.38 -21.51 -2.04
N SER A 87 -15.49 -21.43 -2.76
CA SER A 87 -16.46 -20.34 -2.61
C SER A 87 -17.13 -20.35 -1.23
N GLU A 88 -17.45 -21.51 -0.68
CA GLU A 88 -18.14 -21.65 0.60
C GLU A 88 -17.25 -21.11 1.74
N THR A 89 -16.02 -21.63 1.86
CA THR A 89 -15.05 -21.16 2.86
C THR A 89 -14.75 -19.68 2.68
N TYR A 90 -14.62 -19.20 1.43
CA TYR A 90 -14.36 -17.79 1.15
C TYR A 90 -15.43 -16.88 1.73
N TYR A 91 -16.71 -17.17 1.47
CA TYR A 91 -17.81 -16.36 1.97
C TYR A 91 -17.99 -16.49 3.48
N HIS A 92 -17.77 -17.68 4.05
CA HIS A 92 -17.76 -17.87 5.50
C HIS A 92 -16.69 -17.00 6.17
N ILE A 93 -15.45 -17.04 5.69
CA ILE A 93 -14.34 -16.22 6.22
C ILE A 93 -14.55 -14.73 5.96
N ARG A 94 -15.13 -14.36 4.82
CA ARG A 94 -15.48 -12.96 4.52
C ARG A 94 -16.48 -12.42 5.52
N ASP A 95 -17.56 -13.15 5.76
CA ASP A 95 -18.69 -12.68 6.56
C ASP A 95 -18.45 -12.84 8.07
N ALA A 96 -17.36 -13.50 8.49
CA ALA A 96 -16.99 -13.69 9.89
C ALA A 96 -16.90 -12.37 10.67
N GLU A 97 -16.46 -11.27 10.05
CA GLU A 97 -16.36 -9.95 10.70
C GLU A 97 -17.71 -9.34 11.13
N ARG A 98 -18.83 -9.91 10.67
CA ARG A 98 -20.19 -9.50 11.05
C ARG A 98 -20.66 -10.17 12.34
N SER A 99 -19.93 -11.15 12.81
CA SER A 99 -20.24 -11.91 14.02
C SER A 99 -19.49 -11.34 15.23
N PRO A 100 -20.12 -11.28 16.42
CA PRO A 100 -19.45 -10.87 17.65
C PRO A 100 -18.21 -11.70 17.99
N GLU A 101 -18.18 -12.97 17.60
CA GLU A 101 -17.04 -13.87 17.81
C GLU A 101 -15.78 -13.38 17.11
N PHE A 102 -15.90 -12.63 15.99
CA PHE A 102 -14.75 -12.05 15.30
C PHE A 102 -13.93 -11.11 16.19
N LEU A 103 -14.58 -10.45 17.15
CA LEU A 103 -13.88 -9.55 18.07
C LEU A 103 -12.85 -10.32 18.93
N THR A 104 -13.15 -11.58 19.25
CA THR A 104 -12.29 -12.45 20.06
C THR A 104 -11.24 -13.22 19.25
N TRP A 105 -11.24 -13.12 17.91
CA TRP A 105 -10.23 -13.78 17.11
C TRP A 105 -8.84 -13.23 17.42
N GLU A 106 -7.88 -14.14 17.51
CA GLU A 106 -6.47 -13.81 17.64
C GLU A 106 -5.98 -12.98 16.45
N LEU A 107 -5.06 -12.06 16.70
CA LEU A 107 -4.60 -11.10 15.69
C LEU A 107 -3.95 -11.78 14.46
N HIS A 108 -3.24 -12.90 14.65
CA HIS A 108 -2.66 -13.67 13.54
C HIS A 108 -3.75 -14.31 12.66
N LYS A 109 -4.85 -14.76 13.25
CA LYS A 109 -6.01 -15.28 12.51
C LYS A 109 -6.70 -14.18 11.70
N LYS A 110 -6.86 -12.98 12.25
CA LYS A 110 -7.36 -11.80 11.51
C LYS A 110 -6.40 -11.43 10.36
N ALA A 111 -5.09 -11.50 10.57
CA ALA A 111 -4.10 -11.26 9.53
C ALA A 111 -4.19 -12.31 8.40
N ALA A 112 -4.30 -13.58 8.74
CA ALA A 112 -4.50 -14.67 7.77
C ALA A 112 -5.79 -14.46 6.98
N ARG A 113 -6.90 -14.07 7.63
CA ARG A 113 -8.16 -13.70 6.94
C ARG A 113 -7.93 -12.60 5.90
N THR A 114 -7.26 -11.51 6.25
CA THR A 114 -6.99 -10.40 5.34
C THR A 114 -6.19 -10.87 4.11
N ILE A 115 -5.15 -11.68 4.32
CA ILE A 115 -4.32 -12.24 3.23
C ILE A 115 -5.14 -13.20 2.36
N TYR A 116 -5.90 -14.11 2.98
CA TYR A 116 -6.76 -15.08 2.29
C TYR A 116 -7.79 -14.39 1.39
N LEU A 117 -8.53 -13.42 1.93
CA LEU A 117 -9.54 -12.66 1.19
C LEU A 117 -8.93 -11.86 0.04
N ASN A 118 -7.77 -11.26 0.24
CA ASN A 118 -7.06 -10.53 -0.80
C ASN A 118 -6.57 -11.47 -1.92
N LYS A 119 -5.98 -12.60 -1.60
CA LYS A 119 -5.45 -13.55 -2.59
C LYS A 119 -6.54 -14.23 -3.41
N LEU A 120 -7.65 -14.61 -2.80
CA LEU A 120 -8.77 -15.33 -3.43
C LEU A 120 -9.89 -14.43 -3.92
N GLY A 121 -9.95 -13.19 -3.47
CA GLY A 121 -10.90 -12.20 -3.91
C GLY A 121 -10.71 -11.77 -5.37
N PHE A 122 -11.78 -11.30 -5.98
CA PHE A 122 -11.78 -10.85 -7.37
C PHE A 122 -10.71 -9.78 -7.60
N ASN A 123 -9.80 -10.06 -8.53
CA ASN A 123 -8.63 -9.22 -8.88
C ASN A 123 -7.66 -8.88 -7.73
N GLY A 124 -7.80 -9.49 -6.56
CA GLY A 124 -6.98 -9.17 -5.39
C GLY A 124 -7.28 -7.77 -4.84
N LEU A 125 -8.52 -7.33 -4.98
CA LEU A 125 -8.97 -6.03 -4.47
C LEU A 125 -9.15 -6.07 -2.94
N TYR A 126 -8.97 -4.93 -2.31
CA TYR A 126 -9.50 -4.63 -0.98
C TYR A 126 -10.59 -3.58 -1.13
N ARG A 127 -11.78 -3.87 -0.65
CA ARG A 127 -12.91 -2.95 -0.69
C ARG A 127 -13.86 -3.25 0.44
N VAL A 128 -14.39 -2.21 1.08
CA VAL A 128 -15.43 -2.29 2.09
C VAL A 128 -16.73 -1.65 1.59
N ASN A 129 -17.86 -2.04 2.17
CA ASN A 129 -19.13 -1.38 1.95
C ASN A 129 -19.29 -0.14 2.85
N SER A 130 -20.43 0.56 2.76
CA SER A 130 -20.73 1.73 3.59
C SER A 130 -20.75 1.46 5.10
N SER A 131 -20.90 0.21 5.51
CA SER A 131 -20.84 -0.22 6.91
C SER A 131 -19.44 -0.65 7.35
N GLY A 132 -18.41 -0.50 6.49
CA GLY A 132 -17.02 -0.84 6.78
C GLY A 132 -16.68 -2.32 6.59
N PHE A 133 -17.61 -3.19 6.19
CA PHE A 133 -17.35 -4.62 6.00
C PHE A 133 -16.76 -4.93 4.62
N PHE A 134 -15.79 -5.83 4.59
CA PHE A 134 -15.19 -6.31 3.35
C PHE A 134 -16.23 -6.93 2.41
N ASN A 135 -16.26 -6.49 1.13
CA ASN A 135 -17.32 -6.86 0.20
C ASN A 135 -16.86 -7.33 -1.19
N VAL A 136 -15.58 -7.69 -1.34
CA VAL A 136 -15.10 -8.24 -2.60
C VAL A 136 -15.65 -9.65 -2.81
N PRO A 137 -16.16 -10.00 -4.00
CA PRO A 137 -16.63 -11.36 -4.29
C PRO A 137 -15.47 -12.33 -4.49
N PHE A 138 -15.74 -13.63 -4.39
CA PHE A 138 -14.78 -14.68 -4.70
C PHE A 138 -14.27 -14.59 -6.14
N GLY A 139 -12.97 -14.68 -6.31
CA GLY A 139 -12.29 -14.53 -7.61
C GLY A 139 -12.29 -15.79 -8.48
N LYS A 140 -13.01 -16.86 -8.08
CA LYS A 140 -13.07 -18.16 -8.76
C LYS A 140 -11.68 -18.78 -9.00
N ARG A 141 -10.78 -18.63 -8.03
CA ARG A 141 -9.43 -19.18 -8.04
C ARG A 141 -9.30 -20.27 -6.99
N SER A 142 -8.56 -21.31 -7.33
CA SER A 142 -8.16 -22.40 -6.42
C SER A 142 -6.69 -22.75 -6.66
N GLY A 143 -6.06 -23.46 -5.74
CA GLY A 143 -4.65 -23.82 -5.85
C GLY A 143 -3.70 -22.63 -5.74
N ILE A 144 -4.12 -21.56 -5.07
CA ILE A 144 -3.28 -20.40 -4.80
C ILE A 144 -2.21 -20.79 -3.77
N ASP A 145 -0.96 -20.67 -4.16
CA ASP A 145 0.14 -20.69 -3.22
C ASP A 145 0.18 -19.35 -2.46
N PHE A 146 -0.01 -19.40 -1.14
CA PHE A 146 0.15 -18.24 -0.27
C PHE A 146 1.61 -17.82 -0.11
N ASN A 147 2.54 -18.61 -0.68
CA ASN A 147 3.97 -18.34 -0.71
C ASN A 147 4.59 -18.14 0.68
N SER A 148 4.55 -19.21 1.48
CA SER A 148 5.11 -19.22 2.84
C SER A 148 6.56 -18.73 2.88
N THR A 149 7.36 -19.08 1.88
CA THR A 149 8.74 -18.60 1.75
C THR A 149 8.81 -17.07 1.68
N ASN A 150 7.88 -16.44 0.92
CA ASN A 150 7.85 -14.99 0.84
C ASN A 150 7.31 -14.35 2.14
N ILE A 151 6.38 -15.01 2.84
CA ILE A 151 5.89 -14.54 4.15
C ILE A 151 7.05 -14.50 5.15
N LEU A 152 7.87 -15.56 5.21
CA LEU A 152 9.06 -15.61 6.07
C LEU A 152 10.09 -14.55 5.68
N ALA A 153 10.38 -14.39 4.39
CA ALA A 153 11.28 -13.34 3.91
C ALA A 153 10.75 -11.93 4.22
N ALA A 154 9.42 -11.71 4.13
CA ALA A 154 8.80 -10.45 4.51
C ALA A 154 8.89 -10.22 6.02
N SER A 155 8.73 -11.26 6.84
CA SER A 155 8.95 -11.17 8.29
C SER A 155 10.35 -10.70 8.62
N GLU A 156 11.36 -11.28 8.00
CA GLU A 156 12.76 -10.90 8.18
C GLU A 156 13.00 -9.43 7.77
N ALA A 157 12.48 -9.01 6.62
CA ALA A 157 12.60 -7.62 6.15
C ALA A 157 11.93 -6.60 7.09
N LEU A 158 10.90 -7.01 7.82
CA LEU A 158 10.15 -6.15 8.73
C LEU A 158 10.81 -6.02 10.12
N GLN A 159 11.84 -6.82 10.47
CA GLN A 159 12.39 -6.83 11.84
C GLN A 159 12.94 -5.46 12.27
N SER A 160 13.63 -4.75 11.39
CA SER A 160 14.17 -3.39 11.63
C SER A 160 13.21 -2.25 11.28
N CYS A 161 11.94 -2.56 10.95
CA CYS A 161 10.95 -1.58 10.53
C CYS A 161 9.98 -1.25 11.67
N GLU A 162 9.75 0.03 11.95
CA GLU A 162 8.64 0.48 12.79
C GLU A 162 7.33 0.44 11.99
N ILE A 163 6.24 -0.07 12.60
CA ILE A 163 4.95 -0.23 11.92
C ILE A 163 3.88 0.56 12.69
N MET A 164 3.38 1.62 12.07
CA MET A 164 2.41 2.53 12.64
C MET A 164 1.03 2.33 12.03
N ASN A 165 -0.02 2.80 12.73
CA ASN A 165 -1.40 2.84 12.24
C ASN A 165 -2.05 4.12 12.71
N VAL A 166 -1.69 5.21 12.07
CA VAL A 166 -2.17 6.55 12.38
C VAL A 166 -2.48 7.30 11.07
N SER A 167 -3.08 8.49 11.17
CA SER A 167 -3.21 9.35 9.99
C SER A 167 -1.82 9.73 9.45
N TYR A 168 -1.70 9.87 8.11
CA TYR A 168 -0.43 10.33 7.52
C TYR A 168 0.01 11.69 8.07
N VAL A 169 -0.93 12.52 8.50
CA VAL A 169 -0.62 13.82 9.13
C VAL A 169 0.12 13.66 10.45
N ASP A 170 -0.26 12.64 11.23
CA ASP A 170 0.36 12.37 12.53
C ASP A 170 1.80 11.86 12.38
N ILE A 171 2.15 11.30 11.21
CA ILE A 171 3.53 10.89 10.89
C ILE A 171 4.49 12.09 10.90
N LEU A 172 4.02 13.32 10.71
CA LEU A 172 4.89 14.51 10.83
C LEU A 172 5.68 14.57 12.14
N GLN A 173 5.13 14.06 13.24
CA GLN A 173 5.80 14.06 14.54
C GLN A 173 7.05 13.17 14.54
N HIS A 174 7.13 12.20 13.62
CA HIS A 174 8.20 11.23 13.50
C HIS A 174 9.22 11.57 12.41
N ILE A 175 8.94 12.58 11.57
CA ILE A 175 9.82 13.00 10.48
C ILE A 175 10.91 13.93 11.01
N LEU A 176 12.17 13.54 10.79
CA LEU A 176 13.38 14.26 11.19
C LEU A 176 14.13 14.80 9.97
N PRO A 177 14.99 15.82 10.15
CA PRO A 177 15.90 16.26 9.09
C PRO A 177 16.72 15.09 8.54
N GLY A 178 16.85 15.01 7.22
CA GLY A 178 17.58 13.95 6.54
C GLY A 178 16.78 12.67 6.29
N ASP A 179 15.52 12.55 6.70
CA ASP A 179 14.67 11.42 6.35
C ASP A 179 14.25 11.49 4.86
N TRP A 180 14.01 10.33 4.25
CA TRP A 180 13.39 10.21 2.93
C TRP A 180 11.97 9.66 3.06
N VAL A 181 10.97 10.47 2.73
CA VAL A 181 9.55 10.17 2.80
C VAL A 181 9.02 9.80 1.42
N TYR A 182 8.44 8.62 1.25
CA TYR A 182 7.76 8.24 0.02
C TYR A 182 6.24 8.29 0.21
N LEU A 183 5.56 9.01 -0.67
CA LEU A 183 4.12 9.27 -0.62
C LEU A 183 3.43 8.68 -1.86
N ASP A 184 2.47 7.79 -1.62
CA ASP A 184 1.62 7.17 -2.63
C ASP A 184 0.15 7.33 -2.27
N PRO A 185 -0.41 8.56 -2.36
CA PRO A 185 -1.80 8.81 -2.02
C PRO A 185 -2.74 8.16 -3.02
N PRO A 186 -4.02 7.96 -2.68
CA PRO A 186 -5.04 7.66 -3.68
C PRO A 186 -5.01 8.74 -4.77
N TYR A 187 -4.97 8.32 -6.04
CA TYR A 187 -4.83 9.25 -7.14
C TYR A 187 -6.10 10.05 -7.39
N LEU A 188 -5.94 11.32 -7.77
CA LEU A 188 -7.04 12.15 -8.21
C LEU A 188 -7.68 11.54 -9.47
N PRO A 189 -9.00 11.27 -9.48
CA PRO A 189 -9.68 10.74 -10.66
C PRO A 189 -9.52 11.66 -11.87
N ILE A 190 -9.07 11.12 -13.00
CA ILE A 190 -8.89 11.88 -14.24
C ILE A 190 -10.26 12.22 -14.90
N ASN A 191 -11.31 11.43 -14.61
CA ASN A 191 -12.67 11.61 -15.11
C ASN A 191 -13.68 11.28 -14.01
N GLU A 192 -14.86 11.94 -14.02
CA GLU A 192 -15.97 11.71 -13.08
C GLU A 192 -16.48 10.25 -13.02
N THR A 193 -16.25 9.47 -14.07
CA THR A 193 -16.63 8.05 -14.17
C THR A 193 -15.61 7.08 -13.61
N SER A 194 -14.43 7.54 -13.16
CA SER A 194 -13.35 6.69 -12.64
C SER A 194 -13.32 6.62 -11.11
N ASN A 195 -14.48 6.59 -10.44
CA ASN A 195 -14.67 6.51 -8.99
C ASN A 195 -14.21 5.16 -8.37
N PHE A 196 -13.08 4.59 -8.79
CA PHE A 196 -12.50 3.38 -8.21
C PHE A 196 -11.62 3.62 -6.96
N THR A 197 -11.57 4.84 -6.44
CA THR A 197 -10.65 5.26 -5.36
C THR A 197 -11.26 5.23 -3.95
N GLN A 198 -12.40 4.55 -3.74
CA GLN A 198 -13.00 4.42 -2.41
C GLN A 198 -12.29 3.34 -1.56
N TYR A 199 -11.08 3.62 -1.11
CA TYR A 199 -10.39 2.83 -0.06
C TYR A 199 -10.80 3.26 1.34
N THR A 200 -11.34 4.46 1.49
CA THR A 200 -11.94 5.02 2.70
C THR A 200 -13.36 5.50 2.37
N ALA A 201 -14.23 5.53 3.35
CA ALA A 201 -15.64 5.93 3.19
C ALA A 201 -15.86 7.37 2.67
N GLY A 202 -14.81 8.16 2.43
CA GLY A 202 -14.87 9.56 1.94
C GLY A 202 -14.11 9.81 0.64
N GLY A 203 -13.32 8.84 0.11
CA GLY A 203 -12.43 9.08 -1.03
C GLY A 203 -11.19 9.91 -0.64
N PHE A 204 -10.45 10.40 -1.64
CA PHE A 204 -9.33 11.33 -1.50
C PHE A 204 -9.48 12.38 -2.61
N ASP A 205 -10.01 13.52 -2.27
CA ASP A 205 -10.38 14.57 -3.23
C ASP A 205 -9.28 15.65 -3.39
N ILE A 206 -9.57 16.69 -4.14
CA ILE A 206 -8.62 17.79 -4.37
C ILE A 206 -8.31 18.58 -3.08
N THR A 207 -9.21 18.57 -2.11
CA THR A 207 -8.98 19.21 -0.80
C THR A 207 -7.96 18.44 0.00
N ASP A 208 -8.06 17.08 -0.03
CA ASP A 208 -7.08 16.17 0.58
C ASP A 208 -5.71 16.32 -0.10
N HIS A 209 -5.68 16.47 -1.44
CA HIS A 209 -4.44 16.74 -2.16
C HIS A 209 -3.81 18.07 -1.79
N ARG A 210 -4.59 19.11 -1.51
CA ARG A 210 -4.07 20.39 -0.99
C ARG A 210 -3.49 20.25 0.42
N ALA A 211 -4.15 19.48 1.30
CA ALA A 211 -3.62 19.17 2.62
C ALA A 211 -2.31 18.35 2.51
N LEU A 212 -2.25 17.39 1.61
CA LEU A 212 -1.03 16.61 1.34
C LEU A 212 0.09 17.51 0.78
N ARG A 213 -0.24 18.50 -0.03
CA ARG A 213 0.75 19.49 -0.51
C ARG A 213 1.34 20.28 0.66
N GLN A 214 0.54 20.75 1.61
CA GLN A 214 1.01 21.41 2.83
C GLN A 214 1.89 20.49 3.68
N PHE A 215 1.53 19.20 3.77
CA PHE A 215 2.37 18.19 4.40
C PHE A 215 3.74 18.09 3.73
N CYS A 216 3.82 18.11 2.39
CA CYS A 216 5.07 18.12 1.64
C CYS A 216 5.91 19.39 1.89
N ASP A 217 5.24 20.54 2.05
CA ASP A 217 5.92 21.81 2.41
C ASP A 217 6.56 21.70 3.80
N THR A 218 5.81 21.18 4.77
CA THR A 218 6.32 20.98 6.13
C THR A 218 7.49 19.98 6.18
N ILE A 219 7.44 18.89 5.40
CA ILE A 219 8.58 17.96 5.25
C ILE A 219 9.82 18.70 4.75
N THR A 220 9.63 19.55 3.73
CA THR A 220 10.73 20.31 3.12
C THR A 220 11.33 21.33 4.09
N GLU A 221 10.50 22.05 4.80
CA GLU A 221 10.92 23.03 5.83
C GLU A 221 11.69 22.37 6.97
N ARG A 222 11.36 21.12 7.33
CA ARG A 222 12.08 20.35 8.33
C ARG A 222 13.41 19.76 7.84
N GLY A 223 13.77 19.95 6.57
CA GLY A 223 15.01 19.43 6.00
C GLY A 223 14.95 17.95 5.63
N ALA A 224 13.75 17.36 5.58
CA ALA A 224 13.56 16.01 5.06
C ALA A 224 13.31 16.04 3.53
N LYS A 225 13.53 14.90 2.89
CA LYS A 225 13.32 14.72 1.44
C LYS A 225 12.04 13.94 1.20
N PHE A 226 11.30 14.30 0.12
CA PHE A 226 10.17 13.48 -0.27
C PHE A 226 10.20 13.10 -1.75
N THR A 227 9.59 11.98 -2.03
CA THR A 227 9.18 11.53 -3.37
C THR A 227 7.70 11.19 -3.32
N LEU A 228 6.91 11.78 -4.21
CA LEU A 228 5.46 11.55 -4.29
C LEU A 228 5.11 11.07 -5.69
N SER A 229 4.29 10.00 -5.79
CA SER A 229 3.70 9.53 -7.04
C SER A 229 2.24 9.94 -7.16
N ASN A 230 1.79 10.33 -8.38
CA ASN A 230 0.39 10.67 -8.64
C ASN A 230 0.03 10.52 -10.13
N ALA A 231 -1.27 10.64 -10.44
CA ALA A 231 -1.74 10.74 -11.80
C ALA A 231 -1.22 12.01 -12.49
N HIS A 232 -0.90 11.91 -13.78
CA HIS A 232 -0.59 13.08 -14.60
C HIS A 232 -1.89 13.85 -14.91
N SER A 233 -2.19 14.86 -14.11
CA SER A 233 -3.32 15.77 -14.34
C SER A 233 -2.87 17.22 -14.19
N ASN A 234 -3.53 18.16 -14.90
CA ASN A 234 -3.20 19.58 -14.80
C ASN A 234 -3.30 20.09 -13.36
N GLN A 235 -4.30 19.61 -12.61
CA GLN A 235 -4.51 20.00 -11.21
C GLN A 235 -3.33 19.58 -10.32
N ILE A 236 -2.81 18.38 -10.48
CA ILE A 236 -1.64 17.90 -9.72
C ILE A 236 -0.38 18.63 -10.14
N ILE A 237 -0.16 18.86 -11.45
CA ILE A 237 1.01 19.60 -11.96
C ILE A 237 1.01 21.03 -11.41
N GLU A 238 -0.12 21.71 -11.45
CA GLU A 238 -0.26 23.07 -10.93
C GLU A 238 -0.02 23.11 -9.41
N LEU A 239 -0.64 22.18 -8.67
CA LEU A 239 -0.53 22.09 -7.21
C LEU A 239 0.92 21.94 -6.73
N TYR A 240 1.74 21.18 -7.48
CA TYR A 240 3.14 20.89 -7.13
C TYR A 240 4.16 21.64 -8.00
N SER A 241 3.76 22.71 -8.69
CA SER A 241 4.60 23.45 -9.65
C SER A 241 5.92 23.98 -9.10
N ASN A 242 6.02 24.16 -7.78
CA ASN A 242 7.25 24.61 -7.10
C ASN A 242 8.26 23.47 -6.83
N TYR A 243 7.94 22.23 -7.20
CA TYR A 243 8.77 21.05 -6.98
C TYR A 243 9.26 20.44 -8.29
N ASN A 244 10.21 19.53 -8.21
CA ASN A 244 10.73 18.82 -9.37
C ASN A 244 9.71 17.76 -9.83
N ILE A 245 9.08 17.95 -10.98
CA ILE A 245 8.10 17.04 -11.56
C ILE A 245 8.73 16.28 -12.72
N SER A 246 8.69 14.96 -12.67
CA SER A 246 9.07 14.07 -13.77
C SER A 246 7.86 13.28 -14.25
N VAL A 247 7.61 13.26 -15.56
CA VAL A 247 6.56 12.43 -16.16
C VAL A 247 7.15 11.05 -16.48
N VAL A 248 6.46 10.02 -16.04
CA VAL A 248 6.81 8.61 -16.22
C VAL A 248 5.65 7.84 -16.85
N PHE A 249 5.92 6.71 -17.49
CA PHE A 249 4.91 5.95 -18.19
C PHE A 249 4.74 4.57 -17.57
N ALA A 250 3.61 4.33 -16.89
CA ALA A 250 3.26 3.04 -16.34
C ALA A 250 2.56 2.15 -17.38
N LYS A 251 3.02 0.89 -17.53
CA LYS A 251 2.33 -0.11 -18.37
C LYS A 251 1.08 -0.61 -17.65
N ARG A 252 -0.12 -0.49 -18.24
CA ARG A 252 -1.32 -1.11 -17.66
C ARG A 252 -1.30 -2.62 -17.82
N SER A 253 -1.33 -3.33 -16.70
CA SER A 253 -1.44 -4.80 -16.66
C SER A 253 -2.88 -5.31 -16.90
N ILE A 254 -3.91 -4.48 -16.78
CA ILE A 254 -5.32 -4.90 -16.81
C ILE A 254 -6.15 -3.88 -17.59
N ASN A 255 -6.54 -4.23 -18.82
CA ASN A 255 -7.64 -3.57 -19.52
C ASN A 255 -8.48 -4.62 -20.28
N LYS A 256 -9.82 -4.56 -20.16
CA LYS A 256 -10.74 -5.46 -20.87
C LYS A 256 -10.66 -5.32 -22.40
N ASN A 257 -10.20 -4.19 -22.92
CA ASN A 257 -9.99 -3.94 -24.36
C ASN A 257 -8.51 -3.89 -24.70
N GLY A 258 -8.01 -4.91 -25.41
CA GLY A 258 -6.63 -5.03 -25.84
C GLY A 258 -6.11 -3.87 -26.73
N ALA A 259 -7.01 -3.15 -27.41
CA ALA A 259 -6.67 -2.01 -28.28
C ALA A 259 -6.38 -0.69 -27.51
N ARG A 260 -6.62 -0.63 -26.17
CA ARG A 260 -6.35 0.53 -25.31
C ARG A 260 -5.25 0.25 -24.27
N ARG A 261 -4.28 -0.57 -24.60
CA ARG A 261 -3.08 -0.85 -23.75
C ARG A 261 -1.99 0.21 -23.96
N GLY A 262 -2.35 1.49 -23.96
CA GLY A 262 -1.38 2.59 -23.95
C GLY A 262 -0.73 2.75 -22.58
N ALA A 263 0.54 3.14 -22.54
CA ALA A 263 1.19 3.60 -21.31
C ALA A 263 0.44 4.83 -20.78
N ILE A 264 0.14 4.84 -19.47
CA ILE A 264 -0.53 5.98 -18.84
C ILE A 264 0.54 6.85 -18.21
N PRO A 265 0.50 8.16 -18.50
CA PRO A 265 1.40 9.07 -17.85
C PRO A 265 1.05 9.20 -16.35
N GLU A 266 2.06 9.06 -15.52
CA GLU A 266 2.04 9.36 -14.09
C GLU A 266 3.13 10.41 -13.81
N VAL A 267 3.08 11.06 -12.66
CA VAL A 267 4.09 12.00 -12.24
C VAL A 267 4.80 11.51 -10.99
N ILE A 268 6.11 11.76 -10.95
CA ILE A 268 6.93 11.62 -9.74
C ILE A 268 7.43 13.00 -9.38
N ILE A 269 7.11 13.43 -8.17
CA ILE A 269 7.35 14.78 -7.63
C ILE A 269 8.35 14.67 -6.50
N ARG A 270 9.36 15.55 -6.48
CA ARG A 270 10.45 15.55 -5.49
C ARG A 270 10.80 16.97 -5.06
N ASN A 271 11.31 17.12 -3.81
CA ASN A 271 11.88 18.39 -3.34
C ASN A 271 13.42 18.45 -3.41
N PHE A 272 14.01 17.51 -4.17
CA PHE A 272 15.47 17.42 -4.37
C PHE A 272 15.82 17.11 -5.81
#